data_4dc0c9ac88b42b15cca73ef6a2211136
#
_entry.id   4dc0c9ac88b42b15cca73ef6a2211136
#
_cell.length_a   1.000
_cell.length_b   1.000
_cell.length_c   1.000
_cell.angle_alpha   90.00
_cell.angle_beta   90.00
_cell.angle_gamma   90.00
#
_symmetry.space_group_name_H-M   'P 1'
#
loop_
_entity.id
_entity.type
_entity.pdbx_description
1 polymer ?
#
loop_
_entity_poly.entity_id
_entity_poly.type
_entity_poly.pdbx_seq_one_letter_code
_entity_poly.pdbx_strand_id
1 'polypeptide(L)'
;MTKEKRKRLGIILIIVGATALLVILFFIFFGSKLVLNPDYEFEPEQSIVQSSKQLDFDSISIPGKKSMKIQAEQKSVSVDLYNPKDNKCYFEISILLDDGTELYKSKLVKPEQNIYKIDLNKELAKGTYNATVHYSTYTTDGNYTPLNGANVPIKLIAE
;
A
#
# COMPACT_ATOMS: atom_id res chain seq x y z
N MET A 1 -33.84 -53.53 12.34
CA MET A 1 -34.07 -52.07 12.34
C MET A 1 -35.49 -51.81 11.88
N THR A 2 -36.34 -51.22 12.74
CA THR A 2 -37.76 -51.00 12.47
C THR A 2 -37.98 -49.97 11.37
N LYS A 3 -39.12 -50.05 10.64
CA LYS A 3 -39.48 -49.08 9.54
C LYS A 3 -39.37 -47.62 9.99
N GLU A 4 -39.67 -47.34 11.24
CA GLU A 4 -39.60 -45.99 11.83
C GLU A 4 -38.16 -45.51 12.03
N LYS A 5 -37.24 -46.38 12.46
CA LYS A 5 -35.81 -46.02 12.55
C LYS A 5 -35.19 -45.71 11.19
N ARG A 6 -35.60 -46.42 10.13
CA ARG A 6 -35.15 -46.11 8.76
C ARG A 6 -35.68 -44.75 8.24
N LYS A 7 -36.95 -44.43 8.54
CA LYS A 7 -37.51 -43.10 8.21
C LYS A 7 -36.78 -41.97 8.92
N ARG A 8 -36.54 -42.11 10.24
CA ARG A 8 -35.80 -41.08 11.03
C ARG A 8 -34.36 -40.94 10.55
N LEU A 9 -33.68 -42.02 10.23
CA LEU A 9 -32.32 -41.98 9.68
C LEU A 9 -32.29 -41.29 8.31
N GLY A 10 -33.27 -41.55 7.44
CA GLY A 10 -33.39 -40.86 6.14
C GLY A 10 -33.61 -39.36 6.28
N ILE A 11 -34.47 -38.95 7.22
CA ILE A 11 -34.71 -37.51 7.49
C ILE A 11 -33.44 -36.82 8.02
N ILE A 12 -32.72 -37.46 8.92
CA ILE A 12 -31.44 -36.92 9.47
C ILE A 12 -30.41 -36.75 8.37
N LEU A 13 -30.25 -37.74 7.47
CA LEU A 13 -29.33 -37.66 6.34
C LEU A 13 -29.69 -36.55 5.36
N ILE A 14 -30.97 -36.32 5.11
CA ILE A 14 -31.43 -35.19 4.24
C ILE A 14 -31.12 -33.84 4.90
N ILE A 15 -31.36 -33.71 6.21
CA ILE A 15 -31.07 -32.45 6.94
C ILE A 15 -29.56 -32.17 6.95
N VAL A 16 -28.73 -33.19 7.24
CA VAL A 16 -27.26 -33.05 7.22
C VAL A 16 -26.75 -32.69 5.81
N GLY A 17 -27.30 -33.33 4.78
CA GLY A 17 -26.96 -33.01 3.39
C GLY A 17 -27.36 -31.57 2.99
N ALA A 18 -28.57 -31.15 3.40
CA ALA A 18 -29.05 -29.80 3.12
C ALA A 18 -28.23 -28.71 3.85
N THR A 19 -27.84 -28.97 5.12
CA THR A 19 -26.99 -28.01 5.86
C THR A 19 -25.59 -27.96 5.29
N ALA A 20 -24.98 -29.05 4.88
CA ALA A 20 -23.69 -29.08 4.21
C ALA A 20 -23.73 -28.31 2.88
N LEU A 21 -24.79 -28.47 2.09
CA LEU A 21 -24.98 -27.73 0.83
C LEU A 21 -25.12 -26.23 1.08
N LEU A 22 -25.87 -25.83 2.10
CA LEU A 22 -26.00 -24.41 2.47
C LEU A 22 -24.68 -23.80 2.94
N VAL A 23 -23.86 -24.55 3.68
CA VAL A 23 -22.53 -24.09 4.09
C VAL A 23 -21.61 -23.95 2.88
N ILE A 24 -21.62 -24.90 1.94
CA ILE A 24 -20.83 -24.80 0.70
C ILE A 24 -21.29 -23.62 -0.15
N LEU A 25 -22.59 -23.41 -0.32
CA LEU A 25 -23.12 -22.24 -1.03
C LEU A 25 -22.79 -20.95 -0.32
N PHE A 26 -22.80 -20.92 1.01
CA PHE A 26 -22.35 -19.77 1.79
C PHE A 26 -20.88 -19.47 1.53
N PHE A 27 -19.98 -20.47 1.53
CA PHE A 27 -18.57 -20.29 1.20
C PHE A 27 -18.33 -19.91 -0.26
N ILE A 28 -19.13 -20.39 -1.22
CA ILE A 28 -19.04 -19.98 -2.62
C ILE A 28 -19.55 -18.54 -2.81
N PHE A 29 -20.65 -18.15 -2.16
CA PHE A 29 -21.24 -16.82 -2.32
C PHE A 29 -20.56 -15.73 -1.47
N PHE A 30 -20.11 -16.07 -0.26
CA PHE A 30 -19.44 -15.14 0.66
C PHE A 30 -17.92 -15.28 0.66
N GLY A 31 -17.38 -16.48 0.45
CA GLY A 31 -15.94 -16.69 0.39
C GLY A 31 -15.27 -16.01 -0.80
N SER A 32 -15.97 -15.85 -1.92
CA SER A 32 -15.47 -15.07 -3.07
C SER A 32 -15.55 -13.55 -2.86
N LYS A 33 -16.23 -13.07 -1.82
CA LYS A 33 -16.24 -11.64 -1.44
C LYS A 33 -15.24 -11.30 -0.33
N LEU A 34 -14.53 -12.30 0.22
CA LEU A 34 -13.45 -12.08 1.17
C LEU A 34 -12.06 -12.07 0.50
N VAL A 35 -11.98 -11.76 -0.78
CA VAL A 35 -10.80 -11.11 -1.30
C VAL A 35 -10.91 -9.68 -0.77
N LEU A 36 -10.28 -9.44 0.36
CA LEU A 36 -9.91 -8.11 0.80
C LEU A 36 -9.04 -7.54 -0.33
N ASN A 37 -9.69 -6.88 -1.31
CA ASN A 37 -8.99 -5.88 -2.06
C ASN A 37 -8.58 -4.85 -1.02
N PRO A 38 -7.30 -4.69 -0.69
CA PRO A 38 -6.90 -3.56 0.11
C PRO A 38 -7.46 -2.34 -0.61
N ASP A 39 -8.24 -1.50 0.10
CA ASP A 39 -8.72 -0.24 -0.43
C ASP A 39 -7.49 0.62 -0.70
N TYR A 40 -6.95 0.53 -1.93
CA TYR A 40 -5.85 1.37 -2.37
C TYR A 40 -6.40 2.78 -2.57
N GLU A 41 -6.16 3.62 -1.58
CA GLU A 41 -6.44 5.04 -1.69
C GLU A 41 -5.30 5.76 -2.43
N PHE A 42 -5.66 6.79 -3.20
CA PHE A 42 -4.68 7.64 -3.87
C PHE A 42 -4.41 8.89 -3.05
N GLU A 43 -3.17 9.38 -3.12
CA GLU A 43 -2.80 10.69 -2.58
C GLU A 43 -3.61 11.79 -3.29
N PRO A 44 -4.07 12.84 -2.56
CA PRO A 44 -4.68 14.01 -3.16
C PRO A 44 -3.67 14.75 -4.03
N GLU A 45 -4.11 15.27 -5.18
CA GLU A 45 -3.24 16.01 -6.09
C GLU A 45 -2.78 17.31 -5.45
N GLN A 46 -1.47 17.47 -5.33
CA GLN A 46 -0.81 18.70 -4.90
C GLN A 46 -0.06 19.26 -6.11
N SER A 47 -0.68 20.21 -6.80
CA SER A 47 -0.14 20.69 -8.07
C SER A 47 1.11 21.55 -7.92
N ILE A 48 2.21 21.23 -8.60
CA ILE A 48 3.07 22.12 -9.39
C ILE A 48 3.96 21.31 -10.35
N VAL A 49 4.19 21.88 -11.53
CA VAL A 49 4.75 21.32 -12.76
C VAL A 49 6.29 21.28 -12.75
N GLN A 50 6.86 20.21 -13.32
CA GLN A 50 8.01 20.09 -14.23
C GLN A 50 8.98 18.96 -13.86
N SER A 51 9.61 18.25 -14.75
CA SER A 51 10.15 18.38 -16.09
C SER A 51 10.54 16.99 -16.62
N SER A 52 10.39 16.74 -17.89
CA SER A 52 10.58 15.46 -18.57
C SER A 52 12.03 15.14 -18.94
N LYS A 53 12.45 13.89 -18.75
CA LYS A 53 13.51 13.22 -19.51
C LYS A 53 13.01 11.84 -19.90
N GLN A 54 13.03 11.57 -21.20
CA GLN A 54 12.53 10.33 -21.81
C GLN A 54 13.43 9.16 -21.41
N LEU A 55 12.86 8.10 -20.83
CA LEU A 55 13.53 6.88 -20.44
C LEU A 55 12.79 5.65 -20.98
N ASP A 56 13.57 4.60 -21.23
CA ASP A 56 13.21 3.36 -21.90
C ASP A 56 12.15 2.55 -21.12
N PHE A 57 11.33 1.79 -21.83
CA PHE A 57 10.02 1.27 -21.40
C PHE A 57 10.04 0.12 -20.38
N ASP A 58 11.21 -0.38 -19.95
CA ASP A 58 11.33 -1.57 -19.07
C ASP A 58 11.88 -1.30 -17.68
N SER A 59 12.14 -0.04 -17.28
CA SER A 59 12.68 0.28 -15.98
C SER A 59 11.79 1.25 -15.18
N ILE A 60 11.65 0.97 -13.88
CA ILE A 60 11.02 1.89 -12.93
C ILE A 60 12.07 2.91 -12.50
N SER A 61 11.82 4.20 -12.74
CA SER A 61 12.68 5.28 -12.30
C SER A 61 12.37 5.63 -10.84
N ILE A 62 13.34 5.43 -9.95
CA ILE A 62 13.22 5.74 -8.52
C ILE A 62 13.99 7.04 -8.22
N PRO A 63 13.33 8.05 -7.60
CA PRO A 63 14.00 9.29 -7.19
C PRO A 63 15.10 9.01 -6.16
N GLY A 64 16.35 9.30 -6.52
CA GLY A 64 17.50 9.16 -5.62
C GLY A 64 17.79 10.49 -4.93
N LYS A 65 17.74 10.53 -3.59
CA LYS A 65 18.15 11.67 -2.76
C LYS A 65 19.18 11.22 -1.74
N LYS A 66 20.20 12.04 -1.49
CA LYS A 66 21.19 11.76 -0.43
C LYS A 66 20.74 12.27 0.94
N SER A 67 19.93 13.30 0.95
CA SER A 67 19.41 13.90 2.18
C SER A 67 18.04 14.54 1.94
N MET A 68 17.28 14.66 3.03
CA MET A 68 16.00 15.37 3.10
C MET A 68 16.02 16.29 4.32
N LYS A 69 15.60 17.53 4.16
CA LYS A 69 15.46 18.50 5.26
C LYS A 69 13.99 18.63 5.62
N ILE A 70 13.71 18.67 6.92
CA ILE A 70 12.37 18.88 7.48
C ILE A 70 12.46 19.85 8.65
N GLN A 71 11.31 20.43 9.02
CA GLN A 71 11.19 21.27 10.22
C GLN A 71 11.25 20.38 11.47
N ALA A 72 12.13 20.73 12.42
CA ALA A 72 12.21 20.07 13.72
C ALA A 72 10.97 20.36 14.57
N GLU A 73 10.60 19.41 15.45
CA GLU A 73 9.53 19.56 16.45
C GLU A 73 8.17 19.91 15.83
N GLN A 74 7.96 19.53 14.57
CA GLN A 74 6.69 19.72 13.85
C GLN A 74 6.18 18.38 13.32
N LYS A 75 4.88 18.19 13.46
CA LYS A 75 4.19 17.03 12.91
C LYS A 75 4.02 17.18 11.39
N SER A 76 3.63 18.36 10.94
CA SER A 76 3.39 18.66 9.54
C SER A 76 4.63 19.31 8.93
N VAL A 77 5.28 18.62 7.99
CA VAL A 77 6.57 19.03 7.43
C VAL A 77 6.51 19.12 5.90
N SER A 78 7.36 20.00 5.35
CA SER A 78 7.53 20.13 3.92
C SER A 78 8.52 19.07 3.42
N VAL A 79 8.18 18.42 2.32
CA VAL A 79 9.01 17.42 1.65
C VAL A 79 8.95 17.64 0.14
N ASP A 80 9.68 16.81 -0.60
CA ASP A 80 9.60 16.73 -2.05
C ASP A 80 9.73 15.25 -2.42
N LEU A 81 8.58 14.56 -2.38
CA LEU A 81 8.44 13.16 -2.79
C LEU A 81 7.58 13.13 -4.07
N TYR A 82 7.90 12.26 -4.99
CA TYR A 82 7.16 12.19 -6.25
C TYR A 82 7.31 10.84 -6.94
N ASN A 83 6.38 10.56 -7.83
CA ASN A 83 6.47 9.48 -8.78
C ASN A 83 6.82 10.07 -10.15
N PRO A 84 7.96 9.73 -10.76
CA PRO A 84 8.34 10.23 -12.07
C PRO A 84 7.26 10.01 -13.13
N LYS A 85 7.11 11.00 -14.03
CA LYS A 85 6.09 11.00 -15.09
C LYS A 85 6.13 9.78 -16.00
N ASP A 86 7.34 9.31 -16.32
CA ASP A 86 7.54 8.23 -17.28
C ASP A 86 7.34 6.84 -16.67
N ASN A 87 7.13 6.74 -15.35
CA ASN A 87 6.79 5.49 -14.71
C ASN A 87 5.39 5.01 -15.16
N LYS A 88 5.26 3.70 -15.35
CA LYS A 88 3.99 3.03 -15.65
C LYS A 88 3.45 2.26 -14.45
N CYS A 89 3.78 2.72 -13.25
CA CYS A 89 3.38 2.08 -12.00
C CYS A 89 3.00 3.13 -10.96
N TYR A 90 2.19 2.74 -10.00
CA TYR A 90 1.92 3.54 -8.80
C TYR A 90 3.02 3.32 -7.78
N PHE A 91 3.33 4.36 -6.99
CA PHE A 91 4.19 4.25 -5.81
C PHE A 91 3.37 4.30 -4.52
N GLU A 92 3.81 3.58 -3.52
CA GLU A 92 3.53 3.83 -2.12
C GLU A 92 4.89 4.15 -1.47
N ILE A 93 5.01 5.32 -0.86
CA ILE A 93 6.28 5.85 -0.39
C ILE A 93 6.25 5.89 1.14
N SER A 94 7.19 5.20 1.78
CA SER A 94 7.37 5.26 3.23
C SER A 94 8.71 5.87 3.61
N ILE A 95 8.77 6.55 4.75
CA ILE A 95 10.00 7.04 5.37
C ILE A 95 10.19 6.29 6.69
N LEU A 96 11.28 5.54 6.79
CA LEU A 96 11.60 4.75 7.96
C LEU A 96 12.94 5.20 8.55
N LEU A 97 13.05 5.29 9.87
CA LEU A 97 14.32 5.43 10.58
C LEU A 97 15.06 4.10 10.64
N ASP A 98 16.37 4.12 10.94
CA ASP A 98 17.19 2.92 11.07
C ASP A 98 16.70 1.95 12.17
N ASP A 99 15.99 2.47 13.18
CA ASP A 99 15.39 1.65 14.24
C ASP A 99 14.07 0.99 13.81
N GLY A 100 13.64 1.17 12.56
CA GLY A 100 12.39 0.66 12.01
C GLY A 100 11.16 1.53 12.29
N THR A 101 11.31 2.67 12.95
CA THR A 101 10.20 3.61 13.17
C THR A 101 9.71 4.15 11.84
N GLU A 102 8.45 3.89 11.47
CA GLU A 102 7.80 4.49 10.31
C GLU A 102 7.37 5.92 10.64
N LEU A 103 8.02 6.88 9.99
CA LEU A 103 7.68 8.31 10.14
C LEU A 103 6.53 8.73 9.24
N TYR A 104 6.41 8.12 8.07
CA TYR A 104 5.38 8.44 7.09
C TYR A 104 5.14 7.25 6.16
N LYS A 105 3.91 7.11 5.73
CA LYS A 105 3.50 6.22 4.66
C LYS A 105 2.44 6.90 3.81
N SER A 106 2.67 6.99 2.50
CA SER A 106 1.73 7.57 1.55
C SER A 106 0.62 6.59 1.20
N LYS A 107 -0.45 7.09 0.61
CA LYS A 107 -1.35 6.36 -0.26
C LYS A 107 -0.67 6.12 -1.62
N LEU A 108 -1.40 5.62 -2.60
CA LEU A 108 -0.86 5.44 -3.95
C LEU A 108 -0.62 6.79 -4.65
N VAL A 109 0.60 6.95 -5.13
CA VAL A 109 1.10 8.13 -5.85
C VAL A 109 1.13 7.78 -7.34
N LYS A 110 0.34 8.50 -8.13
CA LYS A 110 0.29 8.31 -9.59
C LYS A 110 1.56 8.80 -10.25
N PRO A 111 1.92 8.30 -11.45
CA PRO A 111 2.93 8.94 -12.28
C PRO A 111 2.67 10.44 -12.42
N GLU A 112 3.74 11.25 -12.41
CA GLU A 112 3.72 12.73 -12.43
C GLU A 112 3.19 13.42 -11.16
N GLN A 113 2.74 12.66 -10.15
CA GLN A 113 2.21 13.21 -8.91
C GLN A 113 3.33 13.51 -7.91
N ASN A 114 3.20 14.63 -7.20
CA ASN A 114 4.14 15.11 -6.17
C ASN A 114 3.43 15.21 -4.82
N ILE A 115 4.21 15.05 -3.75
CA ILE A 115 3.82 15.26 -2.35
C ILE A 115 4.79 16.30 -1.78
N TYR A 116 4.28 17.47 -1.43
CA TYR A 116 5.08 18.58 -0.89
C TYR A 116 4.95 18.75 0.62
N LYS A 117 3.91 18.17 1.21
CA LYS A 117 3.62 18.28 2.63
C LYS A 117 3.12 16.94 3.15
N ILE A 118 3.65 16.52 4.28
CA ILE A 118 3.27 15.27 4.96
C ILE A 118 3.08 15.50 6.45
N ASP A 119 2.27 14.66 7.09
CA ASP A 119 2.17 14.59 8.53
C ASP A 119 2.96 13.38 9.04
N LEU A 120 3.95 13.63 9.89
CA LEU A 120 4.77 12.58 10.47
C LEU A 120 3.99 11.82 11.55
N ASN A 121 4.20 10.51 11.63
CA ASN A 121 3.67 9.68 12.73
C ASN A 121 4.33 10.06 14.08
N LYS A 122 5.56 10.59 14.05
CA LYS A 122 6.34 11.02 15.19
C LYS A 122 7.11 12.30 14.85
N GLU A 123 7.02 13.31 15.71
CA GLU A 123 7.85 14.51 15.63
C GLU A 123 9.31 14.18 15.93
N LEU A 124 10.24 14.85 15.25
CA LEU A 124 11.65 14.68 15.44
C LEU A 124 12.26 15.93 16.07
N ALA A 125 13.06 15.73 17.11
CA ALA A 125 13.89 16.79 17.66
C ALA A 125 14.92 17.26 16.63
N LYS A 126 15.48 18.45 16.82
CA LYS A 126 16.57 18.94 15.97
C LYS A 126 17.74 17.96 15.96
N GLY A 127 18.16 17.56 14.75
CA GLY A 127 19.23 16.57 14.58
C GLY A 127 19.31 15.99 13.18
N THR A 128 20.25 15.06 13.03
CA THR A 128 20.44 14.29 11.78
C THR A 128 20.21 12.82 12.07
N TYR A 129 19.32 12.21 11.31
CA TYR A 129 18.90 10.84 11.45
C TYR A 129 19.26 10.05 10.20
N ASN A 130 19.67 8.80 10.37
CA ASN A 130 19.68 7.88 9.25
C ASN A 130 18.25 7.43 8.98
N ALA A 131 17.85 7.45 7.73
CA ALA A 131 16.52 7.02 7.33
C ALA A 131 16.59 6.36 5.95
N THR A 132 15.52 5.65 5.62
CA THR A 132 15.33 5.05 4.30
C THR A 132 14.00 5.53 3.73
N VAL A 133 14.02 6.03 2.50
CA VAL A 133 12.81 6.16 1.70
C VAL A 133 12.57 4.85 0.98
N HIS A 134 11.49 4.17 1.37
CA HIS A 134 11.07 2.92 0.76
C HIS A 134 9.99 3.18 -0.28
N TYR A 135 10.19 2.66 -1.48
CA TYR A 135 9.24 2.71 -2.59
C TYR A 135 8.67 1.32 -2.82
N SER A 136 7.41 1.09 -2.48
CA SER A 136 6.63 -0.04 -2.98
C SER A 136 5.98 0.36 -4.29
N THR A 137 5.97 -0.53 -5.27
CA THR A 137 5.45 -0.21 -6.61
C THR A 137 4.37 -1.20 -7.02
N TYR A 138 3.37 -0.72 -7.75
CA TYR A 138 2.18 -1.49 -8.10
C TYR A 138 1.77 -1.23 -9.55
N THR A 139 1.18 -2.25 -10.20
CA THR A 139 0.63 -2.10 -11.56
C THR A 139 -0.52 -1.09 -11.61
N THR A 140 -0.74 -0.52 -12.81
CA THR A 140 -1.81 0.45 -13.08
C THR A 140 -3.05 -0.18 -13.72
N ASP A 141 -3.09 -1.51 -13.80
CA ASP A 141 -4.14 -2.28 -14.48
C ASP A 141 -5.44 -2.48 -13.66
N GLY A 142 -5.50 -1.86 -12.48
CA GLY A 142 -6.62 -2.01 -11.55
C GLY A 142 -6.51 -3.21 -10.59
N ASN A 143 -5.55 -4.11 -10.81
CA ASN A 143 -5.28 -5.24 -9.89
C ASN A 143 -4.27 -4.87 -8.81
N TYR A 144 -3.53 -3.76 -8.98
CA TYR A 144 -2.51 -3.28 -8.04
C TYR A 144 -1.51 -4.36 -7.65
N THR A 145 -1.07 -5.15 -8.64
CA THR A 145 -0.09 -6.22 -8.41
C THR A 145 1.24 -5.61 -7.98
N PRO A 146 1.83 -6.06 -6.87
CA PRO A 146 3.14 -5.60 -6.44
C PRO A 146 4.22 -5.86 -7.51
N LEU A 147 5.06 -4.85 -7.72
CA LEU A 147 6.24 -4.91 -8.58
C LEU A 147 7.51 -4.77 -7.76
N ASN A 148 8.68 -4.66 -8.42
CA ASN A 148 9.95 -4.45 -7.74
C ASN A 148 9.99 -3.07 -7.08
N GLY A 149 10.21 -3.04 -5.78
CA GLY A 149 10.40 -1.82 -5.02
C GLY A 149 11.86 -1.42 -4.87
N ALA A 150 12.13 -0.33 -4.16
CA ALA A 150 13.47 0.13 -3.85
C ALA A 150 13.58 0.76 -2.47
N ASN A 151 14.77 0.63 -1.89
CA ASN A 151 15.17 1.29 -0.64
C ASN A 151 16.24 2.33 -0.96
N VAL A 152 15.98 3.58 -0.64
CA VAL A 152 16.91 4.70 -0.85
C VAL A 152 17.35 5.22 0.51
N PRO A 153 18.57 4.90 0.98
CA PRO A 153 19.08 5.43 2.24
C PRO A 153 19.34 6.93 2.11
N ILE A 154 18.95 7.70 3.12
CA ILE A 154 19.09 9.16 3.19
C ILE A 154 19.58 9.63 4.56
N LYS A 155 20.09 10.86 4.61
CA LYS A 155 20.21 11.63 5.85
C LYS A 155 18.97 12.51 6.00
N LEU A 156 18.16 12.26 7.01
CA LEU A 156 17.03 13.10 7.37
C LEU A 156 17.50 14.15 8.38
N ILE A 157 17.43 15.42 7.99
CA ILE A 157 17.93 16.56 8.79
C ILE A 157 16.71 17.33 9.30
N ALA A 158 16.50 17.27 10.60
CA ALA A 158 15.48 18.08 11.30
C ALA A 158 16.15 19.38 11.82
N GLU A 159 15.75 20.54 11.29
CA GLU A 159 16.34 21.85 11.60
C GLU A 159 15.30 22.96 11.87
#